data_e41d793f1897234af97779d9cf81cadf
#
_entry.id   e41d793f1897234af97779d9cf81cadf
#
_cell.length_a   1.000
_cell.length_b   1.000
_cell.length_c   1.000
_cell.angle_alpha   90.00
_cell.angle_beta   90.00
_cell.angle_gamma   90.00
#
_symmetry.space_group_name_H-M   'P 1'
#
loop_
_entity.id
_entity.type
_entity.pdbx_description
1 polymer ?
#
loop_
_entity_poly.entity_id
_entity_poly.type
_entity_poly.pdbx_seq_one_letter_code
_entity_poly.pdbx_strand_id
1 'polypeptide(L)'
;MCIRDSRRAAGRLDGKDCSDDPLFVTLVEQLHSLEPSADSAYYLGILNDKQGNSEGALKYYQESVSLQTDNYKKANILYKIAVKFKNAGRRVSARNYAEQALSFQPSLGRAYLLIANMYADSANGCGDTQFNKRAVFWLAAQTAVKAGRVDASLKKISDRTAAAFNGRAPSKTDIFTEGNQGTNITFSCWIKRSVKVPNL
;
A
#
# COMPACT_ATOMS: atom_id res chain seq x y z
N MET A 1 -15.78 21.79 25.15
CA MET A 1 -14.76 21.78 24.09
C MET A 1 -15.47 21.75 22.74
N CYS A 2 -15.13 22.60 21.78
CA CYS A 2 -15.84 22.62 20.49
C CYS A 2 -15.44 21.37 19.66
N ILE A 3 -16.39 20.75 18.94
CA ILE A 3 -16.15 19.57 18.08
C ILE A 3 -14.97 19.79 17.13
N ARG A 4 -14.85 21.01 16.59
CA ARG A 4 -13.74 21.37 15.69
C ARG A 4 -12.36 21.30 16.37
N ASP A 5 -12.28 21.68 17.64
CA ASP A 5 -11.03 21.65 18.42
C ASP A 5 -10.67 20.23 18.80
N SER A 6 -11.67 19.39 19.10
CA SER A 6 -11.48 17.96 19.34
C SER A 6 -10.96 17.22 18.10
N ARG A 7 -11.48 17.55 16.89
CA ARG A 7 -10.96 17.00 15.62
C ARG A 7 -9.51 17.38 15.36
N ARG A 8 -9.13 18.65 15.64
CA ARG A 8 -7.76 19.12 15.50
C ARG A 8 -6.82 18.42 16.50
N ALA A 9 -7.27 18.21 17.74
CA ALA A 9 -6.50 17.51 18.76
C ALA A 9 -6.26 16.05 18.37
N ALA A 10 -7.31 15.32 17.95
CA ALA A 10 -7.19 13.95 17.47
C ALA A 10 -6.23 13.82 16.28
N GLY A 11 -6.33 14.73 15.28
CA GLY A 11 -5.43 14.74 14.13
C GLY A 11 -3.97 15.02 14.46
N ARG A 12 -3.70 15.85 15.49
CA ARG A 12 -2.33 16.10 15.98
C ARG A 12 -1.76 14.90 16.72
N LEU A 13 -2.56 14.20 17.50
CA LEU A 13 -2.13 12.99 18.23
C LEU A 13 -1.84 11.84 17.27
N ASP A 14 -2.69 11.63 16.23
CA ASP A 14 -2.42 10.66 15.17
C ASP A 14 -1.12 10.99 14.41
N GLY A 15 -0.93 12.25 14.05
CA GLY A 15 0.27 12.71 13.35
C GLY A 15 1.58 12.55 14.13
N LYS A 16 1.49 12.40 15.46
CA LYS A 16 2.63 12.14 16.36
C LYS A 16 2.73 10.68 16.81
N ASP A 17 1.91 9.80 16.22
CA ASP A 17 1.78 8.38 16.62
C ASP A 17 1.39 8.18 18.10
N CYS A 18 0.71 9.18 18.70
CA CYS A 18 0.21 9.15 20.07
C CYS A 18 -1.22 8.58 20.16
N SER A 19 -1.56 7.65 19.30
CA SER A 19 -2.91 7.05 19.27
C SER A 19 -3.18 6.06 20.42
N ASP A 20 -2.20 5.84 21.31
CA ASP A 20 -2.39 5.07 22.56
C ASP A 20 -2.74 5.98 23.75
N ASP A 21 -2.69 7.30 23.57
CA ASP A 21 -3.02 8.25 24.63
C ASP A 21 -4.51 8.10 25.00
N PRO A 22 -4.86 7.91 26.29
CA PRO A 22 -6.25 7.81 26.73
C PRO A 22 -7.12 8.99 26.31
N LEU A 23 -6.53 10.18 26.19
CA LEU A 23 -7.22 11.35 25.67
C LEU A 23 -7.59 11.18 24.20
N PHE A 24 -6.71 10.59 23.39
CA PHE A 24 -7.00 10.31 21.98
C PHE A 24 -8.20 9.37 21.85
N VAL A 25 -8.20 8.25 22.62
CA VAL A 25 -9.29 7.29 22.63
C VAL A 25 -10.62 7.95 22.96
N THR A 26 -10.67 8.65 24.09
CA THR A 26 -11.89 9.35 24.55
C THR A 26 -12.38 10.39 23.54
N LEU A 27 -11.48 11.17 22.97
CA LEU A 27 -11.82 12.19 21.97
C LEU A 27 -12.41 11.58 20.70
N VAL A 28 -11.83 10.49 20.21
CA VAL A 28 -12.27 9.84 18.97
C VAL A 28 -13.64 9.18 19.15
N GLU A 29 -13.86 8.48 20.26
CA GLU A 29 -15.13 7.86 20.58
C GLU A 29 -16.24 8.88 20.70
N GLN A 30 -16.02 9.98 21.44
CA GLN A 30 -16.98 11.07 21.59
C GLN A 30 -17.24 11.78 20.27
N LEU A 31 -16.21 12.06 19.48
CA LEU A 31 -16.37 12.69 18.17
C LEU A 31 -17.21 11.84 17.23
N HIS A 32 -16.98 10.53 17.21
CA HIS A 32 -17.70 9.63 16.33
C HIS A 32 -19.16 9.45 16.76
N SER A 33 -19.44 9.41 18.08
CA SER A 33 -20.79 9.30 18.60
C SER A 33 -21.65 10.55 18.36
N LEU A 34 -21.03 11.74 18.40
CA LEU A 34 -21.74 13.02 18.21
C LEU A 34 -21.90 13.39 16.74
N GLU A 35 -20.88 13.13 15.94
CA GLU A 35 -20.84 13.50 14.52
C GLU A 35 -19.93 12.52 13.76
N PRO A 36 -20.47 11.36 13.30
CA PRO A 36 -19.71 10.42 12.50
C PRO A 36 -19.08 11.09 11.29
N SER A 37 -17.78 10.86 11.08
CA SER A 37 -17.05 11.43 9.96
C SER A 37 -16.01 10.45 9.44
N ALA A 38 -15.51 10.68 8.23
CA ALA A 38 -14.45 9.86 7.65
C ALA A 38 -13.21 9.80 8.54
N ASP A 39 -12.85 10.92 9.17
CA ASP A 39 -11.69 10.99 10.05
C ASP A 39 -11.94 10.24 11.37
N SER A 40 -13.09 10.45 12.03
CA SER A 40 -13.38 9.76 13.29
C SER A 40 -13.50 8.24 13.09
N ALA A 41 -14.14 7.79 12.02
CA ALA A 41 -14.18 6.37 11.65
C ALA A 41 -12.78 5.81 11.37
N TYR A 42 -11.91 6.57 10.66
CA TYR A 42 -10.53 6.15 10.40
C TYR A 42 -9.75 5.96 11.71
N TYR A 43 -9.88 6.88 12.66
CA TYR A 43 -9.22 6.78 13.96
C TYR A 43 -9.74 5.62 14.80
N LEU A 44 -11.04 5.33 14.78
CA LEU A 44 -11.59 4.12 15.42
C LEU A 44 -11.03 2.84 14.79
N GLY A 45 -10.82 2.84 13.47
CA GLY A 45 -10.12 1.76 12.79
C GLY A 45 -8.70 1.55 13.32
N ILE A 46 -7.93 2.63 13.53
CA ILE A 46 -6.59 2.55 14.12
C ILE A 46 -6.64 2.00 15.54
N LEU A 47 -7.56 2.47 16.38
CA LEU A 47 -7.70 1.99 17.75
C LEU A 47 -7.99 0.49 17.81
N ASN A 48 -8.93 0.02 16.98
CA ASN A 48 -9.25 -1.41 16.89
C ASN A 48 -8.06 -2.25 16.41
N ASP A 49 -7.28 -1.75 15.42
CA ASP A 49 -6.05 -2.43 14.97
C ASP A 49 -5.05 -2.60 16.11
N LYS A 50 -4.81 -1.55 16.90
CA LYS A 50 -3.89 -1.59 18.04
C LYS A 50 -4.34 -2.54 19.15
N GLN A 51 -5.65 -2.66 19.36
CA GLN A 51 -6.26 -3.59 20.30
C GLN A 51 -6.29 -5.04 19.79
N GLY A 52 -5.81 -5.30 18.55
CA GLY A 52 -5.85 -6.62 17.91
C GLY A 52 -7.23 -7.01 17.37
N ASN A 53 -8.23 -6.11 17.43
CA ASN A 53 -9.57 -6.32 16.88
C ASN A 53 -9.58 -6.01 15.38
N SER A 54 -9.07 -6.95 14.57
CA SER A 54 -8.95 -6.77 13.12
C SER A 54 -10.31 -6.61 12.41
N GLU A 55 -11.36 -7.22 12.92
CA GLU A 55 -12.71 -7.14 12.36
C GLU A 55 -13.32 -5.74 12.60
N GLY A 56 -13.26 -5.25 13.83
CA GLY A 56 -13.67 -3.89 14.17
C GLY A 56 -12.89 -2.84 13.39
N ALA A 57 -11.57 -3.02 13.26
CA ALA A 57 -10.74 -2.15 12.46
C ALA A 57 -11.19 -2.09 10.99
N LEU A 58 -11.45 -3.25 10.38
CA LEU A 58 -11.91 -3.32 8.99
C LEU A 58 -13.27 -2.62 8.82
N LYS A 59 -14.21 -2.84 9.73
CA LYS A 59 -15.52 -2.18 9.72
C LYS A 59 -15.38 -0.66 9.71
N TYR A 60 -14.61 -0.10 10.65
CA TYR A 60 -14.43 1.35 10.75
C TYR A 60 -13.63 1.93 9.58
N TYR A 61 -12.66 1.20 9.03
CA TYR A 61 -11.98 1.64 7.81
C TYR A 61 -12.92 1.69 6.61
N GLN A 62 -13.82 0.72 6.45
CA GLN A 62 -14.84 0.74 5.39
C GLN A 62 -15.82 1.89 5.58
N GLU A 63 -16.24 2.15 6.81
CA GLU A 63 -17.09 3.30 7.15
C GLU A 63 -16.40 4.63 6.81
N SER A 64 -15.13 4.78 7.18
CA SER A 64 -14.33 5.96 6.81
C SER A 64 -14.31 6.20 5.30
N VAL A 65 -14.11 5.14 4.52
CA VAL A 65 -14.13 5.24 3.04
C VAL A 65 -15.52 5.60 2.53
N SER A 66 -16.59 5.07 3.11
CA SER A 66 -17.97 5.34 2.69
C SER A 66 -18.41 6.79 2.97
N LEU A 67 -18.01 7.31 4.13
CA LEU A 67 -18.33 8.69 4.56
C LEU A 67 -17.54 9.77 3.79
N GLN A 68 -16.42 9.39 3.13
CA GLN A 68 -15.64 10.36 2.37
C GLN A 68 -16.21 10.58 0.97
N THR A 69 -16.56 11.82 0.65
CA THR A 69 -17.14 12.21 -0.65
C THR A 69 -16.07 12.69 -1.65
N ASP A 70 -15.00 13.27 -1.17
CA ASP A 70 -13.89 13.76 -1.99
C ASP A 70 -13.01 12.58 -2.43
N ASN A 71 -12.91 12.33 -3.73
CA ASN A 71 -12.13 11.21 -4.29
C ASN A 71 -10.64 11.27 -3.93
N TYR A 72 -10.06 12.46 -3.86
CA TYR A 72 -8.66 12.64 -3.49
C TYR A 72 -8.42 12.23 -2.04
N LYS A 73 -9.28 12.71 -1.13
CA LYS A 73 -9.23 12.33 0.29
C LYS A 73 -9.52 10.85 0.48
N LYS A 74 -10.50 10.30 -0.26
CA LYS A 74 -10.83 8.87 -0.26
C LYS A 74 -9.62 8.02 -0.66
N ALA A 75 -8.92 8.37 -1.74
CA ALA A 75 -7.69 7.71 -2.16
C ALA A 75 -6.60 7.76 -1.07
N ASN A 76 -6.47 8.89 -0.38
CA ASN A 76 -5.52 9.04 0.71
C ASN A 76 -5.85 8.15 1.93
N ILE A 77 -7.12 8.03 2.30
CA ILE A 77 -7.57 7.12 3.38
C ILE A 77 -7.27 5.68 2.99
N LEU A 78 -7.66 5.24 1.78
CA LEU A 78 -7.40 3.90 1.26
C LEU A 78 -5.90 3.57 1.24
N TYR A 79 -5.06 4.54 0.84
CA TYR A 79 -3.61 4.38 0.89
C TYR A 79 -3.08 4.20 2.32
N LYS A 80 -3.55 4.99 3.28
CA LYS A 80 -3.18 4.84 4.70
C LYS A 80 -3.57 3.46 5.24
N ILE A 81 -4.78 2.98 4.90
CA ILE A 81 -5.24 1.63 5.23
C ILE A 81 -4.32 0.57 4.60
N ALA A 82 -3.95 0.74 3.32
CA ALA A 82 -3.02 -0.16 2.64
C ALA A 82 -1.66 -0.26 3.36
N VAL A 83 -1.13 0.87 3.83
CA VAL A 83 0.11 0.91 4.62
C VAL A 83 -0.04 0.16 5.94
N LYS A 84 -1.15 0.34 6.66
CA LYS A 84 -1.43 -0.40 7.91
C LYS A 84 -1.47 -1.92 7.66
N PHE A 85 -2.21 -2.38 6.64
CA PHE A 85 -2.25 -3.79 6.28
C PHE A 85 -0.88 -4.34 5.83
N LYS A 86 -0.09 -3.56 5.09
CA LYS A 86 1.29 -3.93 4.72
C LYS A 86 2.14 -4.14 5.97
N ASN A 87 2.09 -3.24 6.94
CA ASN A 87 2.86 -3.32 8.17
C ASN A 87 2.43 -4.51 9.05
N ALA A 88 1.14 -4.89 9.00
CA ALA A 88 0.61 -6.10 9.64
C ALA A 88 0.90 -7.40 8.85
N GLY A 89 1.69 -7.36 7.77
CA GLY A 89 2.02 -8.53 6.95
C GLY A 89 0.88 -9.01 6.02
N ARG A 90 -0.27 -8.35 6.02
CA ARG A 90 -1.49 -8.72 5.25
C ARG A 90 -1.41 -8.20 3.81
N ARG A 91 -0.45 -8.74 3.03
CA ARG A 91 -0.07 -8.23 1.69
C ARG A 91 -1.21 -8.18 0.69
N VAL A 92 -2.11 -9.19 0.68
CA VAL A 92 -3.28 -9.22 -0.24
C VAL A 92 -4.19 -8.03 0.03
N SER A 93 -4.58 -7.84 1.30
CA SER A 93 -5.44 -6.70 1.70
C SER A 93 -4.75 -5.36 1.41
N ALA A 94 -3.46 -5.25 1.73
CA ALA A 94 -2.67 -4.05 1.46
C ALA A 94 -2.69 -3.67 -0.03
N ARG A 95 -2.47 -4.65 -0.92
CA ARG A 95 -2.55 -4.41 -2.37
C ARG A 95 -3.95 -4.01 -2.80
N ASN A 96 -4.98 -4.71 -2.35
CA ASN A 96 -6.35 -4.41 -2.72
C ASN A 96 -6.75 -2.98 -2.34
N TYR A 97 -6.39 -2.51 -1.15
CA TYR A 97 -6.63 -1.12 -0.73
C TYR A 97 -5.77 -0.11 -1.51
N ALA A 98 -4.53 -0.46 -1.84
CA ALA A 98 -3.70 0.40 -2.69
C ALA A 98 -4.26 0.51 -4.12
N GLU A 99 -4.75 -0.58 -4.71
CA GLU A 99 -5.40 -0.59 -6.03
C GLU A 99 -6.74 0.18 -5.99
N GLN A 100 -7.52 0.06 -4.91
CA GLN A 100 -8.71 0.91 -4.72
C GLN A 100 -8.33 2.39 -4.59
N ALA A 101 -7.26 2.74 -3.90
CA ALA A 101 -6.78 4.13 -3.87
C ALA A 101 -6.46 4.65 -5.26
N LEU A 102 -5.82 3.82 -6.10
CA LEU A 102 -5.49 4.15 -7.48
C LEU A 102 -6.72 4.27 -8.40
N SER A 103 -7.84 3.59 -8.10
CA SER A 103 -9.08 3.77 -8.85
C SER A 103 -9.71 5.15 -8.62
N PHE A 104 -9.53 5.74 -7.45
CA PHE A 104 -9.97 7.12 -7.16
C PHE A 104 -8.96 8.18 -7.55
N GLN A 105 -7.65 7.86 -7.46
CA GLN A 105 -6.56 8.76 -7.82
C GLN A 105 -5.46 8.00 -8.56
N PRO A 106 -5.55 7.85 -9.90
CA PRO A 106 -4.55 7.15 -10.71
C PRO A 106 -3.14 7.76 -10.63
N SER A 107 -3.03 9.05 -10.28
CA SER A 107 -1.77 9.77 -10.10
C SER A 107 -1.12 9.58 -8.73
N LEU A 108 -1.67 8.73 -7.85
CA LEU A 108 -1.12 8.49 -6.52
C LEU A 108 0.14 7.60 -6.60
N GLY A 109 1.28 8.18 -7.03
CA GLY A 109 2.54 7.47 -7.28
C GLY A 109 3.04 6.66 -6.09
N ARG A 110 2.83 7.15 -4.86
CA ARG A 110 3.22 6.42 -3.63
C ARG A 110 2.50 5.07 -3.47
N ALA A 111 1.28 4.89 -4.01
CA ALA A 111 0.58 3.61 -3.97
C ALA A 111 1.26 2.58 -4.90
N TYR A 112 1.76 2.99 -6.05
CA TYR A 112 2.57 2.12 -6.92
C TYR A 112 3.88 1.74 -6.25
N LEU A 113 4.58 2.67 -5.56
CA LEU A 113 5.80 2.34 -4.81
C LEU A 113 5.53 1.36 -3.67
N LEU A 114 4.41 1.51 -2.95
CA LEU A 114 4.01 0.57 -1.92
C LEU A 114 3.83 -0.84 -2.50
N ILE A 115 3.11 -0.98 -3.61
CA ILE A 115 2.90 -2.26 -4.29
C ILE A 115 4.23 -2.84 -4.80
N ALA A 116 5.09 -2.01 -5.41
CA ALA A 116 6.39 -2.43 -5.93
C ALA A 116 7.29 -3.01 -4.81
N ASN A 117 7.35 -2.33 -3.67
CA ASN A 117 8.10 -2.82 -2.52
C ASN A 117 7.54 -4.15 -1.99
N MET A 118 6.22 -4.28 -1.87
CA MET A 118 5.60 -5.53 -1.43
C MET A 118 5.90 -6.70 -2.38
N TYR A 119 5.95 -6.46 -3.70
CA TYR A 119 6.38 -7.47 -4.66
C TYR A 119 7.83 -7.88 -4.43
N ALA A 120 8.74 -6.90 -4.34
CA ALA A 120 10.17 -7.15 -4.11
C ALA A 120 10.42 -7.92 -2.81
N ASP A 121 9.73 -7.56 -1.72
CA ASP A 121 9.81 -8.23 -0.41
C ASP A 121 9.30 -9.68 -0.46
N SER A 122 8.55 -10.04 -1.50
CA SER A 122 7.95 -11.38 -1.66
C SER A 122 8.73 -12.29 -2.61
N ALA A 123 9.81 -11.80 -3.20
CA ALA A 123 10.55 -12.53 -4.24
C ALA A 123 10.93 -13.96 -3.82
N ASN A 124 11.44 -14.15 -2.60
CA ASN A 124 11.85 -15.46 -2.11
C ASN A 124 10.69 -16.46 -1.94
N GLY A 125 9.48 -15.98 -1.71
CA GLY A 125 8.28 -16.79 -1.56
C GLY A 125 7.41 -16.91 -2.82
N CYS A 126 7.84 -16.31 -3.92
CA CYS A 126 7.08 -16.27 -5.17
C CYS A 126 7.92 -16.73 -6.34
N GLY A 127 7.74 -17.95 -6.74
CA GLY A 127 8.47 -18.58 -7.86
C GLY A 127 9.02 -19.95 -7.49
N ASP A 128 8.97 -20.86 -8.43
CA ASP A 128 9.31 -22.26 -8.22
C ASP A 128 10.83 -22.51 -8.39
N THR A 129 11.46 -21.69 -9.22
CA THR A 129 12.90 -21.71 -9.48
C THR A 129 13.59 -20.47 -8.96
N GLN A 130 14.91 -20.50 -8.82
CA GLN A 130 15.69 -19.31 -8.45
C GLN A 130 15.54 -18.19 -9.50
N PHE A 131 15.44 -18.57 -10.79
CA PHE A 131 15.19 -17.60 -11.85
C PHE A 131 13.82 -16.93 -11.66
N ASN A 132 12.75 -17.72 -11.43
CA ASN A 132 11.40 -17.19 -11.23
C ASN A 132 11.30 -16.32 -9.98
N LYS A 133 11.98 -16.67 -8.88
CA LYS A 133 12.06 -15.82 -7.68
C LYS A 133 12.69 -14.46 -8.01
N ARG A 134 13.77 -14.44 -8.76
CA ARG A 134 14.43 -13.20 -9.19
C ARG A 134 13.61 -12.43 -10.22
N ALA A 135 12.82 -13.09 -11.07
CA ALA A 135 11.94 -12.45 -12.04
C ALA A 135 10.86 -11.57 -11.40
N VAL A 136 10.50 -11.80 -10.12
CA VAL A 136 9.61 -10.89 -9.35
C VAL A 136 10.14 -9.46 -9.31
N PHE A 137 11.47 -9.27 -9.33
CA PHE A 137 12.07 -7.94 -9.32
C PHE A 137 11.82 -7.17 -10.62
N TRP A 138 11.63 -7.82 -11.77
CA TRP A 138 11.18 -7.12 -12.98
C TRP A 138 9.77 -6.55 -12.81
N LEU A 139 8.84 -7.32 -12.23
CA LEU A 139 7.49 -6.86 -11.95
C LEU A 139 7.51 -5.68 -10.96
N ALA A 140 8.33 -5.78 -9.91
CA ALA A 140 8.52 -4.72 -8.93
C ALA A 140 9.10 -3.45 -9.58
N ALA A 141 10.13 -3.59 -10.44
CA ALA A 141 10.74 -2.48 -11.16
C ALA A 141 9.74 -1.78 -12.11
N GLN A 142 8.99 -2.56 -12.89
CA GLN A 142 7.95 -2.03 -13.77
C GLN A 142 6.87 -1.25 -12.99
N THR A 143 6.50 -1.76 -11.81
CA THR A 143 5.53 -1.10 -10.93
C THR A 143 6.11 0.19 -10.33
N ALA A 144 7.39 0.20 -9.94
CA ALA A 144 8.07 1.39 -9.46
C ALA A 144 8.18 2.47 -10.54
N VAL A 145 8.49 2.10 -11.80
CA VAL A 145 8.54 3.04 -12.93
C VAL A 145 7.19 3.74 -13.14
N LYS A 146 6.06 3.02 -12.96
CA LYS A 146 4.73 3.63 -13.06
C LYS A 146 4.55 4.77 -12.06
N ALA A 147 5.08 4.65 -10.85
CA ALA A 147 5.00 5.70 -9.84
C ALA A 147 5.58 7.04 -10.33
N GLY A 148 6.78 7.01 -10.91
CA GLY A 148 7.43 8.20 -11.44
C GLY A 148 6.80 8.75 -12.74
N ARG A 149 6.06 7.90 -13.48
CA ARG A 149 5.31 8.35 -14.65
C ARG A 149 4.05 9.12 -14.30
N VAL A 150 3.36 8.72 -13.24
CA VAL A 150 2.09 9.33 -12.81
C VAL A 150 2.29 10.47 -11.82
N ASP A 151 3.44 10.52 -11.16
CA ASP A 151 3.81 11.53 -10.17
C ASP A 151 5.26 11.98 -10.39
N ALA A 152 5.42 13.13 -11.03
CA ALA A 152 6.73 13.68 -11.37
C ALA A 152 7.60 13.97 -10.13
N SER A 153 6.96 14.27 -8.97
CA SER A 153 7.67 14.52 -7.71
C SER A 153 8.41 13.28 -7.20
N LEU A 154 7.93 12.09 -7.57
CA LEU A 154 8.52 10.80 -7.19
C LEU A 154 9.48 10.24 -8.24
N LYS A 155 9.69 10.93 -9.37
CA LYS A 155 10.49 10.38 -10.48
C LYS A 155 11.87 9.90 -10.04
N LYS A 156 12.63 10.73 -9.32
CA LYS A 156 13.98 10.39 -8.87
C LYS A 156 14.02 9.16 -7.95
N ILE A 157 13.06 9.06 -7.01
CA ILE A 157 13.00 7.92 -6.09
C ILE A 157 12.51 6.67 -6.82
N SER A 158 11.56 6.80 -7.74
CA SER A 158 11.04 5.71 -8.56
C SER A 158 12.11 5.11 -9.46
N ASP A 159 12.88 5.95 -10.15
CA ASP A 159 13.99 5.51 -11.02
C ASP A 159 15.07 4.77 -10.21
N ARG A 160 15.45 5.31 -9.04
CA ARG A 160 16.41 4.65 -8.14
C ARG A 160 15.88 3.29 -7.65
N THR A 161 14.60 3.24 -7.25
CA THR A 161 13.96 2.01 -6.77
C THR A 161 13.89 0.96 -7.88
N ALA A 162 13.49 1.36 -9.08
CA ALA A 162 13.44 0.48 -10.24
C ALA A 162 14.84 -0.05 -10.63
N ALA A 163 15.86 0.80 -10.61
CA ALA A 163 17.25 0.40 -10.86
C ALA A 163 17.74 -0.63 -9.83
N ALA A 164 17.45 -0.41 -8.54
CA ALA A 164 17.80 -1.34 -7.48
C ALA A 164 17.10 -2.70 -7.65
N PHE A 165 15.83 -2.72 -8.06
CA PHE A 165 15.12 -3.96 -8.36
C PHE A 165 15.68 -4.66 -9.60
N ASN A 166 15.94 -3.94 -10.69
CA ASN A 166 16.52 -4.50 -11.90
C ASN A 166 17.91 -5.11 -11.65
N GLY A 167 18.72 -4.54 -10.75
CA GLY A 167 20.00 -5.11 -10.34
C GLY A 167 19.90 -6.45 -9.61
N ARG A 168 18.71 -6.78 -9.07
CA ARG A 168 18.41 -8.06 -8.40
C ARG A 168 17.70 -9.05 -9.31
N ALA A 169 17.13 -8.60 -10.41
CA ALA A 169 16.45 -9.43 -11.40
C ALA A 169 17.44 -10.34 -12.16
N PRO A 170 16.97 -11.37 -12.89
CA PRO A 170 17.84 -12.18 -13.74
C PRO A 170 18.60 -11.33 -14.75
N SER A 171 19.88 -11.65 -14.94
CA SER A 171 20.76 -11.00 -15.92
C SER A 171 20.46 -11.49 -17.35
N LYS A 172 21.07 -10.83 -18.34
CA LYS A 172 21.01 -11.30 -19.73
C LYS A 172 21.60 -12.71 -19.87
N THR A 173 22.67 -13.02 -19.15
CA THR A 173 23.27 -14.36 -19.12
C THR A 173 22.31 -15.38 -18.53
N ASP A 174 21.61 -15.05 -17.43
CA ASP A 174 20.60 -15.95 -16.86
C ASP A 174 19.48 -16.23 -17.86
N ILE A 175 18.97 -15.20 -18.58
CA ILE A 175 17.92 -15.34 -19.61
C ILE A 175 18.42 -16.23 -20.75
N PHE A 176 19.66 -16.04 -21.22
CA PHE A 176 20.24 -16.86 -22.28
C PHE A 176 20.36 -18.33 -21.86
N THR A 177 20.85 -18.58 -20.67
CA THR A 177 21.00 -19.93 -20.11
C THR A 177 19.66 -20.65 -19.98
N GLU A 178 18.61 -19.95 -19.52
CA GLU A 178 17.25 -20.51 -19.40
C GLU A 178 16.53 -20.64 -20.75
N GLY A 179 16.97 -19.92 -21.79
CA GLY A 179 16.36 -19.96 -23.14
C GLY A 179 14.92 -19.47 -23.19
N ASN A 180 14.51 -18.61 -22.25
CA ASN A 180 13.10 -18.23 -22.04
C ASN A 180 12.78 -16.77 -22.40
N GLN A 181 13.66 -16.10 -23.18
CA GLN A 181 13.43 -14.72 -23.62
C GLN A 181 12.06 -14.51 -24.25
N GLY A 182 11.42 -13.41 -23.95
CA GLY A 182 10.12 -13.04 -24.49
C GLY A 182 8.93 -13.83 -23.94
N THR A 183 9.15 -14.88 -23.14
CA THR A 183 8.07 -15.67 -22.52
C THR A 183 7.46 -14.92 -21.32
N ASN A 184 6.33 -15.41 -20.83
CA ASN A 184 5.68 -14.86 -19.63
C ASN A 184 5.90 -15.79 -18.44
N ILE A 185 6.33 -15.23 -17.32
CA ILE A 185 6.38 -15.90 -16.02
C ILE A 185 5.18 -15.45 -15.20
N THR A 186 4.34 -16.40 -14.79
CA THR A 186 3.17 -16.15 -13.95
C THR A 186 3.48 -16.56 -12.51
N PHE A 187 3.25 -15.64 -11.57
CA PHE A 187 3.44 -15.89 -10.15
C PHE A 187 2.14 -16.42 -9.52
N SER A 188 2.14 -17.67 -9.11
CA SER A 188 0.98 -18.36 -8.49
C SER A 188 0.75 -17.94 -7.03
N CYS A 189 1.74 -17.31 -6.38
CA CYS A 189 1.63 -16.79 -5.01
C CYS A 189 0.57 -15.68 -4.90
N TRP A 190 0.50 -15.01 -3.74
CA TRP A 190 -0.43 -13.91 -3.50
C TRP A 190 -0.36 -12.77 -4.55
N ILE A 191 0.76 -12.65 -5.28
CA ILE A 191 0.96 -11.66 -6.34
C ILE A 191 -0.04 -11.85 -7.49
N LYS A 192 -0.26 -13.10 -7.94
CA LYS A 192 -1.18 -13.44 -9.04
C LYS A 192 -1.09 -12.47 -10.23
N ARG A 193 0.14 -12.25 -10.70
CA ARG A 193 0.48 -11.40 -11.85
C ARG A 193 1.54 -12.10 -12.67
N SER A 194 1.70 -11.65 -13.90
CA SER A 194 2.74 -12.14 -14.81
C SER A 194 3.72 -11.03 -15.15
N VAL A 195 4.93 -11.39 -15.49
CA VAL A 195 5.93 -10.53 -16.06
C VAL A 195 6.51 -11.14 -17.33
N LYS A 196 6.74 -10.31 -18.35
CA LYS A 196 7.41 -10.75 -19.57
C LYS A 196 8.93 -10.75 -19.34
N VAL A 197 9.57 -11.86 -19.67
CA VAL A 197 11.04 -11.95 -19.69
C VAL A 197 11.56 -11.00 -20.77
N PRO A 198 12.53 -10.12 -20.47
CA PRO A 198 13.13 -9.24 -21.46
C PRO A 198 13.72 -10.00 -22.65
N ASN A 199 13.72 -9.38 -23.81
CA ASN A 199 14.52 -9.86 -24.95
C ASN A 199 16.00 -9.51 -24.71
N LEU A 200 16.90 -10.33 -25.28
CA LEU A 200 18.35 -10.16 -25.19
C LEU A 200 18.85 -9.03 -26.10
#